data_d3275bd1755cb06c31145bfb11b81b6a
#
_entry.id   d3275bd1755cb06c31145bfb11b81b6a
#
_cell.length_a   1.000
_cell.length_b   1.000
_cell.length_c   1.000
_cell.angle_alpha   90.00
_cell.angle_beta   90.00
_cell.angle_gamma   90.00
#
_symmetry.space_group_name_H-M   'P 1'
#
loop_
_entity.id
_entity.type
_entity.pdbx_description
1 polymer ?
#
loop_
_entity_poly.entity_id
_entity_poly.type
_entity_poly.pdbx_seq_one_letter_code
_entity_poly.pdbx_strand_id
1 'polypeptide(L)'
;MERFIWTVEQIEEACARSAPPSFDRYPNDVPALTMSQTFYPLGFPLEIRTNSEEVLQQSRIKWEMFEKRFDTDPIVAEIHVIESASIDCPPLPQYHFFNNRMVVTADSANVCTVEFPNGKTRMVVSTAALRHPDYFRQAFLDCAAACQIATRHATGIHAACVALNGRGVLLCGDSGAGKTSLSWACAQAGWDFLADDTVHMLHSQQRRIVIGNSHQVRFRPTAAELFPEIAGAAMTPRHFGKPSIEIPTAPMANVNTRECAHVDFIVFLSRRKPGAAELVPYSRDVARCYMRQWLFGTPETKSVQHAAVERLLTAPILELRYERLHWGVERLEHLVREGK
;
A
#
# COMPACT_ATOMS: atom_id res chain seq x y z
N MET A 1 -8.49 25.06 -24.30
CA MET A 1 -8.72 23.84 -23.49
C MET A 1 -9.48 24.29 -22.26
N GLU A 2 -10.82 24.22 -22.33
CA GLU A 2 -11.69 24.63 -21.21
C GLU A 2 -11.48 23.67 -20.06
N ARG A 3 -11.13 24.20 -18.88
CA ARG A 3 -11.10 23.44 -17.63
C ARG A 3 -12.54 23.20 -17.21
N PHE A 4 -13.02 21.97 -17.32
CA PHE A 4 -14.25 21.55 -16.66
C PHE A 4 -14.03 21.58 -15.14
N ILE A 5 -14.55 22.62 -14.50
CA ILE A 5 -14.60 22.72 -13.04
C ILE A 5 -15.98 22.20 -12.63
N TRP A 6 -16.02 21.03 -11.99
CA TRP A 6 -17.24 20.51 -11.41
C TRP A 6 -17.55 21.26 -10.10
N THR A 7 -18.80 21.68 -9.93
CA THR A 7 -19.26 22.16 -8.61
C THR A 7 -19.46 20.97 -7.68
N VAL A 8 -19.46 21.21 -6.36
CA VAL A 8 -19.72 20.15 -5.36
C VAL A 8 -21.08 19.51 -5.61
N GLU A 9 -22.10 20.28 -5.94
CA GLU A 9 -23.45 19.82 -6.28
C GLU A 9 -23.44 18.91 -7.53
N GLN A 10 -22.67 19.24 -8.57
CA GLN A 10 -22.55 18.40 -9.75
C GLN A 10 -21.84 17.07 -9.45
N ILE A 11 -20.86 17.08 -8.54
CA ILE A 11 -20.19 15.86 -8.07
C ILE A 11 -21.16 15.02 -7.25
N GLU A 12 -21.90 15.62 -6.33
CA GLU A 12 -22.92 14.93 -5.51
C GLU A 12 -24.04 14.37 -6.38
N GLU A 13 -24.50 15.11 -7.38
CA GLU A 13 -25.54 14.68 -8.31
C GLU A 13 -25.03 13.53 -9.23
N ALA A 14 -23.78 13.60 -9.68
CA ALA A 14 -23.15 12.51 -10.45
C ALA A 14 -22.96 11.26 -9.58
N CYS A 15 -22.60 11.40 -8.31
CA CYS A 15 -22.51 10.30 -7.35
C CYS A 15 -23.87 9.71 -7.01
N ALA A 16 -24.93 10.54 -6.90
CA ALA A 16 -26.28 10.10 -6.65
C ALA A 16 -26.96 9.43 -7.85
N ARG A 17 -26.61 9.85 -9.07
CA ARG A 17 -27.12 9.26 -10.34
C ARG A 17 -26.45 7.96 -10.72
N SER A 18 -25.27 7.65 -10.19
CA SER A 18 -24.68 6.32 -10.31
C SER A 18 -25.45 5.36 -9.40
N ALA A 19 -26.66 4.94 -9.84
CA ALA A 19 -27.26 3.75 -9.26
C ALA A 19 -26.18 2.67 -9.25
N PRO A 20 -25.91 2.01 -8.12
CA PRO A 20 -24.93 0.94 -8.11
C PRO A 20 -25.35 -0.03 -9.20
N PRO A 21 -24.46 -0.41 -10.12
CA PRO A 21 -24.76 -1.49 -11.03
C PRO A 21 -25.31 -2.62 -10.16
N SER A 22 -26.31 -3.36 -10.63
CA SER A 22 -26.91 -4.48 -9.90
C SER A 22 -25.86 -5.57 -9.72
N PHE A 23 -24.98 -5.43 -8.73
CA PHE A 23 -23.85 -6.30 -8.43
C PHE A 23 -24.26 -7.60 -7.72
N ASP A 24 -25.56 -7.88 -7.62
CA ASP A 24 -26.09 -9.16 -7.12
C ASP A 24 -25.96 -10.30 -8.14
N ARG A 25 -25.32 -10.06 -9.29
CA ARG A 25 -25.05 -11.09 -10.29
C ARG A 25 -23.61 -11.63 -10.17
N TYR A 26 -23.30 -12.25 -9.04
CA TYR A 26 -22.37 -13.37 -9.11
C TYR A 26 -23.02 -14.43 -10.03
N PRO A 27 -22.26 -15.07 -10.92
CA PRO A 27 -22.76 -16.22 -11.64
C PRO A 27 -23.39 -17.19 -10.64
N ASN A 28 -24.64 -17.57 -10.84
CA ASN A 28 -25.36 -18.49 -9.93
C ASN A 28 -24.73 -19.88 -9.89
N ASP A 29 -23.84 -20.18 -10.82
CA ASP A 29 -23.17 -21.47 -10.98
C ASP A 29 -21.64 -21.25 -10.94
N VAL A 30 -21.09 -21.06 -9.73
CA VAL A 30 -19.65 -20.97 -9.53
C VAL A 30 -19.11 -22.32 -9.02
N PRO A 31 -17.91 -22.75 -9.46
CA PRO A 31 -17.29 -23.99 -8.99
C PRO A 31 -17.15 -24.02 -7.48
N ALA A 32 -17.30 -25.22 -6.88
CA ALA A 32 -17.06 -25.39 -5.45
C ALA A 32 -15.60 -25.12 -5.09
N LEU A 33 -15.37 -24.51 -3.95
CA LEU A 33 -14.03 -24.26 -3.42
C LEU A 33 -13.49 -25.55 -2.79
N THR A 34 -12.45 -26.11 -3.36
CA THR A 34 -11.91 -27.44 -2.98
C THR A 34 -10.57 -27.37 -2.24
N MET A 35 -9.95 -26.19 -2.21
CA MET A 35 -8.63 -25.95 -1.62
C MET A 35 -8.65 -24.74 -0.70
N SER A 36 -7.80 -24.77 0.32
CA SER A 36 -7.60 -23.64 1.23
C SER A 36 -6.15 -23.57 1.68
N GLN A 37 -5.63 -22.34 1.82
CA GLN A 37 -4.33 -22.07 2.40
C GLN A 37 -4.33 -20.71 3.11
N THR A 38 -3.62 -20.64 4.25
CA THR A 38 -3.45 -19.39 5.01
C THR A 38 -2.12 -18.73 4.67
N PHE A 39 -2.17 -17.43 4.41
CA PHE A 39 -1.03 -16.53 4.19
C PHE A 39 -1.04 -15.43 5.23
N TYR A 40 0.06 -14.66 5.29
CA TYR A 40 0.22 -13.64 6.34
C TYR A 40 0.62 -12.27 5.79
N PRO A 41 -0.13 -11.66 4.82
CA PRO A 41 0.21 -10.33 4.33
C PRO A 41 0.36 -9.34 5.48
N LEU A 42 1.53 -8.69 5.57
CA LEU A 42 1.91 -7.80 6.67
C LEU A 42 1.78 -8.44 8.06
N GLY A 43 1.82 -9.78 8.16
CA GLY A 43 1.71 -10.54 9.40
C GLY A 43 0.28 -10.88 9.85
N PHE A 44 -0.77 -10.45 9.13
CA PHE A 44 -2.17 -10.77 9.44
C PHE A 44 -2.62 -12.06 8.73
N PRO A 45 -3.39 -12.94 9.42
CA PRO A 45 -3.88 -14.16 8.80
C PRO A 45 -4.91 -13.85 7.71
N LEU A 46 -4.66 -14.37 6.50
CA LEU A 46 -5.54 -14.34 5.34
C LEU A 46 -5.75 -15.76 4.85
N GLU A 47 -6.95 -16.29 5.01
CA GLU A 47 -7.35 -17.60 4.49
C GLU A 47 -7.88 -17.42 3.06
N ILE A 48 -7.20 -18.02 2.09
CA ILE A 48 -7.67 -18.11 0.70
C ILE A 48 -8.33 -19.46 0.50
N ARG A 49 -9.57 -19.46 0.05
CA ARG A 49 -10.35 -20.62 -0.37
C ARG A 49 -10.57 -20.54 -1.87
N THR A 50 -10.22 -21.57 -2.61
CA THR A 50 -10.29 -21.54 -4.08
C THR A 50 -10.50 -22.93 -4.69
N ASN A 51 -10.82 -22.96 -5.97
CA ASN A 51 -10.85 -24.18 -6.81
C ASN A 51 -9.65 -24.25 -7.77
N SER A 52 -8.62 -23.38 -7.60
CA SER A 52 -7.49 -23.30 -8.51
C SER A 52 -6.15 -23.29 -7.78
N GLU A 53 -5.28 -24.23 -8.09
CA GLU A 53 -3.90 -24.25 -7.57
C GLU A 53 -3.09 -23.03 -8.03
N GLU A 54 -3.38 -22.50 -9.23
CA GLU A 54 -2.72 -21.30 -9.75
C GLU A 54 -2.96 -20.09 -8.84
N VAL A 55 -4.18 -19.93 -8.27
CA VAL A 55 -4.48 -18.89 -7.29
C VAL A 55 -3.59 -19.01 -6.06
N LEU A 56 -3.41 -20.23 -5.53
CA LEU A 56 -2.54 -20.46 -4.39
C LEU A 56 -1.08 -20.20 -4.72
N GLN A 57 -0.64 -20.56 -5.92
CA GLN A 57 0.73 -20.27 -6.38
C GLN A 57 0.99 -18.77 -6.49
N GLN A 58 0.06 -18.00 -7.09
CA GLN A 58 0.19 -16.55 -7.16
C GLN A 58 0.18 -15.90 -5.78
N SER A 59 -0.56 -16.46 -4.84
CA SER A 59 -0.59 -16.02 -3.44
C SER A 59 0.72 -16.31 -2.70
N ARG A 60 1.35 -17.48 -2.95
CA ARG A 60 2.69 -17.81 -2.42
C ARG A 60 3.72 -16.80 -2.93
N ILE A 61 3.79 -16.56 -4.23
CA ILE A 61 4.71 -15.57 -4.82
C ILE A 61 4.58 -14.21 -4.12
N LYS A 62 3.36 -13.85 -3.71
CA LYS A 62 3.06 -12.55 -3.12
C LYS A 62 3.34 -12.47 -1.62
N TRP A 63 3.10 -13.53 -0.86
CA TRP A 63 3.02 -13.46 0.59
C TRP A 63 3.83 -14.52 1.35
N GLU A 64 4.53 -15.45 0.68
CA GLU A 64 5.31 -16.51 1.35
C GLU A 64 6.43 -15.96 2.24
N MET A 65 6.96 -14.76 1.90
CA MET A 65 8.00 -14.11 2.70
C MET A 65 7.49 -13.53 4.02
N PHE A 66 6.17 -13.42 4.23
CA PHE A 66 5.62 -12.88 5.45
C PHE A 66 5.29 -13.99 6.45
N GLU A 67 5.69 -13.78 7.71
CA GLU A 67 5.38 -14.69 8.82
C GLU A 67 4.16 -14.20 9.61
N LYS A 68 3.49 -15.11 10.34
CA LYS A 68 2.42 -14.75 11.28
C LYS A 68 2.96 -13.87 12.40
N ARG A 69 2.35 -12.69 12.59
CA ARG A 69 2.70 -11.72 13.64
C ARG A 69 1.53 -11.35 14.52
N PHE A 70 0.32 -11.44 13.99
CA PHE A 70 -0.89 -11.05 14.70
C PHE A 70 -1.82 -12.25 14.88
N ASP A 71 -2.33 -12.37 16.11
CA ASP A 71 -3.30 -13.42 16.46
C ASP A 71 -4.70 -12.78 16.41
N THR A 72 -5.20 -12.60 15.20
CA THR A 72 -6.52 -12.06 14.89
C THR A 72 -7.34 -13.10 14.14
N ASP A 73 -8.66 -12.93 14.13
CA ASP A 73 -9.51 -13.71 13.24
C ASP A 73 -9.03 -13.54 11.79
N PRO A 74 -8.97 -14.62 11.00
CA PRO A 74 -8.52 -14.54 9.63
C PRO A 74 -9.44 -13.69 8.76
N ILE A 75 -8.84 -12.92 7.87
CA ILE A 75 -9.52 -12.40 6.71
C ILE A 75 -9.81 -13.57 5.78
N VAL A 76 -11.01 -13.69 5.22
CA VAL A 76 -11.37 -14.81 4.34
C VAL A 76 -11.57 -14.30 2.91
N ALA A 77 -10.83 -14.89 1.96
CA ALA A 77 -10.99 -14.63 0.53
C ALA A 77 -11.45 -15.90 -0.18
N GLU A 78 -12.70 -15.90 -0.66
CA GLU A 78 -13.28 -16.94 -1.51
C GLU A 78 -13.04 -16.55 -2.98
N ILE A 79 -12.25 -17.34 -3.71
CA ILE A 79 -11.84 -17.04 -5.10
C ILE A 79 -12.26 -18.19 -6.00
N HIS A 80 -13.33 -17.96 -6.75
CA HIS A 80 -13.85 -18.89 -7.73
C HIS A 80 -13.22 -18.62 -9.09
N VAL A 81 -12.58 -19.61 -9.66
CA VAL A 81 -12.01 -19.54 -11.01
C VAL A 81 -12.94 -20.24 -11.98
N ILE A 82 -13.34 -19.51 -13.02
CA ILE A 82 -14.18 -20.01 -14.10
C ILE A 82 -13.38 -20.11 -15.40
N GLU A 83 -13.72 -21.11 -16.23
CA GLU A 83 -13.04 -21.30 -17.51
C GLU A 83 -13.35 -20.19 -18.49
N SER A 84 -12.32 -19.79 -19.25
CA SER A 84 -12.42 -18.83 -20.34
C SER A 84 -11.60 -19.31 -21.54
N ALA A 85 -12.23 -19.26 -22.72
CA ALA A 85 -11.54 -19.52 -23.99
C ALA A 85 -10.61 -18.37 -24.41
N SER A 86 -10.80 -17.16 -23.85
CA SER A 86 -9.94 -16.01 -24.15
C SER A 86 -8.54 -16.20 -23.58
N ILE A 87 -7.55 -15.78 -24.35
CA ILE A 87 -6.15 -15.67 -23.94
C ILE A 87 -5.77 -14.23 -23.63
N ASP A 88 -6.63 -13.27 -23.95
CA ASP A 88 -6.37 -11.85 -23.78
C ASP A 88 -6.48 -11.44 -22.30
N CYS A 89 -5.69 -10.44 -21.92
CA CYS A 89 -5.79 -9.83 -20.59
C CYS A 89 -7.15 -9.15 -20.45
N PRO A 90 -7.90 -9.40 -19.36
CA PRO A 90 -9.14 -8.68 -19.11
C PRO A 90 -8.93 -7.16 -19.06
N PRO A 91 -10.01 -6.35 -19.28
CA PRO A 91 -9.93 -4.91 -19.19
C PRO A 91 -9.42 -4.42 -17.82
N LEU A 92 -8.98 -3.17 -17.77
CA LEU A 92 -8.63 -2.54 -16.49
C LEU A 92 -9.88 -2.48 -15.60
N PRO A 93 -9.81 -2.94 -14.34
CA PRO A 93 -10.96 -2.94 -13.48
C PRO A 93 -11.33 -1.53 -13.01
N GLN A 94 -12.62 -1.36 -12.78
CA GLN A 94 -13.19 -0.19 -12.11
C GLN A 94 -13.39 -0.52 -10.63
N TYR A 95 -13.12 0.46 -9.77
CA TYR A 95 -13.22 0.34 -8.31
C TYR A 95 -14.36 1.24 -7.82
N HIS A 96 -15.35 0.61 -7.17
CA HIS A 96 -16.50 1.32 -6.61
C HIS A 96 -16.51 1.13 -5.10
N PHE A 97 -16.44 2.24 -4.36
CA PHE A 97 -16.46 2.24 -2.90
C PHE A 97 -17.84 2.61 -2.39
N PHE A 98 -18.37 1.75 -1.53
CA PHE A 98 -19.56 1.99 -0.73
C PHE A 98 -19.17 2.03 0.74
N ASN A 99 -20.06 2.49 1.61
CA ASN A 99 -19.73 2.62 3.03
C ASN A 99 -19.25 1.30 3.67
N ASN A 100 -19.85 0.18 3.30
CA ASN A 100 -19.59 -1.13 3.90
C ASN A 100 -18.87 -2.13 3.00
N ARG A 101 -18.59 -1.78 1.74
CA ARG A 101 -17.94 -2.68 0.78
C ARG A 101 -17.24 -1.93 -0.34
N MET A 102 -16.32 -2.63 -0.99
CA MET A 102 -15.74 -2.23 -2.27
C MET A 102 -16.10 -3.29 -3.32
N VAL A 103 -16.42 -2.85 -4.52
CA VAL A 103 -16.63 -3.72 -5.67
C VAL A 103 -15.59 -3.38 -6.74
N VAL A 104 -14.94 -4.40 -7.25
CA VAL A 104 -13.96 -4.31 -8.34
C VAL A 104 -14.54 -5.07 -9.52
N THR A 105 -14.70 -4.42 -10.65
CA THR A 105 -15.28 -5.04 -11.85
C THR A 105 -14.41 -4.75 -13.06
N ALA A 106 -13.87 -5.79 -13.68
CA ALA A 106 -13.20 -5.69 -14.97
C ALA A 106 -14.19 -5.99 -16.12
N ASP A 107 -14.88 -7.11 -16.01
CA ASP A 107 -15.94 -7.57 -16.90
C ASP A 107 -16.89 -8.52 -16.14
N SER A 108 -17.81 -9.18 -16.84
CA SER A 108 -18.79 -10.10 -16.22
C SER A 108 -18.17 -11.39 -15.63
N ALA A 109 -16.94 -11.75 -16.03
CA ALA A 109 -16.22 -12.94 -15.57
C ALA A 109 -15.15 -12.61 -14.53
N ASN A 110 -14.88 -11.32 -14.26
CA ASN A 110 -13.80 -10.86 -13.39
C ASN A 110 -14.32 -9.77 -12.44
N VAL A 111 -14.85 -10.20 -11.30
CA VAL A 111 -15.52 -9.36 -10.30
C VAL A 111 -15.03 -9.74 -8.90
N CYS A 112 -14.81 -8.74 -8.04
CA CYS A 112 -14.49 -8.92 -6.65
C CYS A 112 -15.37 -8.03 -5.77
N THR A 113 -15.88 -8.57 -4.68
CA THR A 113 -16.54 -7.82 -3.61
C THR A 113 -15.77 -8.00 -2.31
N VAL A 114 -15.42 -6.89 -1.68
CA VAL A 114 -14.73 -6.83 -0.38
C VAL A 114 -15.71 -6.26 0.64
N GLU A 115 -16.15 -7.06 1.59
CA GLU A 115 -17.07 -6.67 2.67
C GLU A 115 -16.26 -6.25 3.89
N PHE A 116 -16.25 -4.97 4.21
CA PHE A 116 -15.42 -4.42 5.28
C PHE A 116 -15.80 -4.91 6.68
N PRO A 117 -17.08 -4.96 7.08
CA PRO A 117 -17.45 -5.35 8.44
C PRO A 117 -17.07 -6.79 8.79
N ASN A 118 -17.23 -7.70 7.83
CA ASN A 118 -17.14 -9.14 8.05
C ASN A 118 -15.75 -9.72 7.74
N GLY A 119 -14.83 -8.90 7.18
CA GLY A 119 -13.52 -9.39 6.74
C GLY A 119 -13.61 -10.44 5.63
N LYS A 120 -14.69 -10.42 4.84
CA LYS A 120 -14.93 -11.37 3.78
C LYS A 120 -14.71 -10.73 2.42
N THR A 121 -13.98 -11.45 1.58
CA THR A 121 -13.81 -11.12 0.17
C THR A 121 -14.33 -12.26 -0.68
N ARG A 122 -15.11 -11.95 -1.70
CA ARG A 122 -15.57 -12.93 -2.69
C ARG A 122 -15.15 -12.47 -4.06
N MET A 123 -14.54 -13.38 -4.83
CA MET A 123 -14.11 -13.12 -6.20
C MET A 123 -14.61 -14.20 -7.13
N VAL A 124 -14.96 -13.77 -8.34
CA VAL A 124 -15.03 -14.64 -9.51
C VAL A 124 -14.02 -14.09 -10.50
N VAL A 125 -13.11 -14.94 -10.95
CA VAL A 125 -12.06 -14.57 -11.92
C VAL A 125 -11.97 -15.64 -12.99
N SER A 126 -11.68 -15.24 -14.22
CA SER A 126 -11.52 -16.14 -15.34
C SER A 126 -10.10 -16.72 -15.41
N THR A 127 -9.95 -17.90 -16.03
CA THR A 127 -8.62 -18.43 -16.39
C THR A 127 -7.85 -17.48 -17.31
N ALA A 128 -8.52 -16.60 -18.07
CA ALA A 128 -7.88 -15.53 -18.82
C ALA A 128 -7.14 -14.55 -17.89
N ALA A 129 -7.73 -14.13 -16.76
CA ALA A 129 -7.08 -13.27 -15.80
C ALA A 129 -5.84 -13.94 -15.16
N LEU A 130 -5.90 -15.25 -14.88
CA LEU A 130 -4.77 -15.99 -14.31
C LEU A 130 -3.60 -16.18 -15.28
N ARG A 131 -3.85 -16.22 -16.60
CA ARG A 131 -2.79 -16.21 -17.62
C ARG A 131 -1.97 -14.92 -17.64
N HIS A 132 -2.47 -13.87 -16.96
CA HIS A 132 -1.79 -12.60 -16.77
C HIS A 132 -1.52 -12.37 -15.27
N PRO A 133 -0.54 -13.07 -14.67
CA PRO A 133 -0.36 -13.15 -13.23
C PRO A 133 -0.13 -11.80 -12.56
N ASP A 134 0.59 -10.87 -13.21
CA ASP A 134 0.78 -9.51 -12.67
C ASP A 134 -0.54 -8.73 -12.60
N TYR A 135 -1.40 -8.90 -13.60
CA TYR A 135 -2.74 -8.33 -13.61
C TYR A 135 -3.57 -8.89 -12.45
N PHE A 136 -3.64 -10.22 -12.31
CA PHE A 136 -4.40 -10.87 -11.25
C PHE A 136 -3.92 -10.46 -9.86
N ARG A 137 -2.60 -10.48 -9.62
CA ARG A 137 -2.02 -10.07 -8.34
C ARG A 137 -2.35 -8.62 -8.01
N GLN A 138 -2.15 -7.70 -8.97
CA GLN A 138 -2.32 -6.26 -8.74
C GLN A 138 -3.79 -5.84 -8.65
N ALA A 139 -4.65 -6.38 -9.51
CA ALA A 139 -6.05 -5.98 -9.61
C ALA A 139 -6.92 -6.60 -8.51
N PHE A 140 -6.64 -7.83 -8.13
CA PHE A 140 -7.53 -8.63 -7.28
C PHE A 140 -6.88 -9.02 -5.95
N LEU A 141 -5.75 -9.72 -5.93
CA LEU A 141 -5.15 -10.21 -4.69
C LEU A 141 -4.70 -9.07 -3.77
N ASP A 142 -3.89 -8.15 -4.29
CA ASP A 142 -3.38 -7.02 -3.50
C ASP A 142 -4.51 -6.16 -2.97
N CYS A 143 -5.45 -5.82 -3.83
CA CYS A 143 -6.56 -4.97 -3.48
C CYS A 143 -7.39 -5.55 -2.33
N ALA A 144 -7.74 -6.84 -2.42
CA ALA A 144 -8.54 -7.49 -1.40
C ALA A 144 -7.84 -7.54 -0.05
N ALA A 145 -6.57 -7.97 0.00
CA ALA A 145 -5.80 -8.05 1.24
C ALA A 145 -5.58 -6.65 1.85
N ALA A 146 -5.12 -5.68 1.03
CA ALA A 146 -4.82 -4.34 1.51
C ALA A 146 -6.07 -3.62 2.06
N CYS A 147 -7.21 -3.72 1.36
CA CYS A 147 -8.46 -3.10 1.79
C CYS A 147 -8.98 -3.69 3.11
N GLN A 148 -8.92 -5.01 3.27
CA GLN A 148 -9.34 -5.67 4.51
C GLN A 148 -8.41 -5.30 5.68
N ILE A 149 -7.10 -5.33 5.48
CA ILE A 149 -6.14 -4.92 6.51
C ILE A 149 -6.35 -3.46 6.90
N ALA A 150 -6.51 -2.58 5.90
CA ALA A 150 -6.66 -1.14 6.12
C ALA A 150 -7.97 -0.75 6.84
N THR A 151 -9.02 -1.56 6.71
CA THR A 151 -10.31 -1.28 7.37
C THR A 151 -10.43 -1.94 8.74
N ARG A 152 -9.75 -3.07 8.98
CA ARG A 152 -9.92 -3.87 10.20
C ARG A 152 -8.80 -3.68 11.22
N HIS A 153 -7.57 -3.57 10.77
CA HIS A 153 -6.39 -3.76 11.64
C HIS A 153 -5.44 -2.57 11.67
N ALA A 154 -5.35 -1.82 10.56
CA ALA A 154 -4.35 -0.76 10.44
C ALA A 154 -4.83 0.35 9.51
N THR A 155 -4.29 1.54 9.66
CA THR A 155 -4.56 2.69 8.76
C THR A 155 -3.40 2.85 7.80
N GLY A 156 -3.67 2.78 6.50
CA GLY A 156 -2.67 3.03 5.46
C GLY A 156 -2.27 4.50 5.42
N ILE A 157 -0.96 4.75 5.44
CA ILE A 157 -0.36 6.09 5.32
C ILE A 157 0.60 6.06 4.14
N HIS A 158 0.41 6.97 3.17
CA HIS A 158 1.30 7.10 2.03
C HIS A 158 2.63 7.75 2.44
N ALA A 159 3.52 6.94 2.98
CA ALA A 159 4.83 7.36 3.46
C ALA A 159 5.85 6.22 3.32
N ALA A 160 7.12 6.56 3.10
CA ALA A 160 8.21 5.64 3.38
C ALA A 160 8.53 5.64 4.86
N CYS A 161 9.16 4.58 5.35
CA CYS A 161 9.62 4.50 6.73
C CYS A 161 10.99 3.84 6.82
N VAL A 162 11.86 4.47 7.59
CA VAL A 162 13.18 3.96 7.98
C VAL A 162 13.36 4.11 9.49
N ALA A 163 14.26 3.32 10.08
CA ALA A 163 14.55 3.45 11.50
C ALA A 163 16.07 3.41 11.77
N LEU A 164 16.51 4.15 12.76
CA LEU A 164 17.89 4.11 13.25
C LEU A 164 17.86 4.04 14.78
N ASN A 165 18.63 3.12 15.37
CA ASN A 165 18.68 2.92 16.82
C ASN A 165 17.28 2.70 17.46
N GLY A 166 16.38 2.03 16.74
CA GLY A 166 15.01 1.76 17.17
C GLY A 166 14.03 2.94 17.06
N ARG A 167 14.47 4.10 16.57
CA ARG A 167 13.63 5.29 16.36
C ARG A 167 13.21 5.39 14.89
N GLY A 168 11.90 5.39 14.64
CA GLY A 168 11.34 5.44 13.30
C GLY A 168 11.11 6.85 12.78
N VAL A 169 11.40 7.04 11.50
CA VAL A 169 11.16 8.28 10.75
C VAL A 169 10.24 7.98 9.59
N LEU A 170 9.06 8.63 9.56
CA LEU A 170 8.18 8.63 8.40
C LEU A 170 8.63 9.71 7.42
N LEU A 171 8.84 9.31 6.17
CA LEU A 171 9.16 10.21 5.07
C LEU A 171 7.89 10.43 4.24
N CYS A 172 7.32 11.63 4.32
CA CYS A 172 6.08 12.02 3.68
C CYS A 172 6.32 12.97 2.50
N GLY A 173 5.36 13.08 1.61
CA GLY A 173 5.37 14.00 0.47
C GLY A 173 4.71 13.40 -0.77
N ASP A 174 4.41 14.23 -1.74
CA ASP A 174 3.74 13.85 -2.96
C ASP A 174 4.54 12.87 -3.82
N SER A 175 3.90 12.32 -4.85
CA SER A 175 4.58 11.48 -5.83
C SER A 175 5.75 12.25 -6.49
N GLY A 176 6.96 11.71 -6.36
CA GLY A 176 8.18 12.35 -6.86
C GLY A 176 8.92 13.23 -5.83
N ALA A 177 8.43 13.36 -4.61
CA ALA A 177 9.13 14.09 -3.54
C ALA A 177 10.47 13.45 -3.12
N GLY A 178 10.72 12.19 -3.51
CA GLY A 178 11.98 11.50 -3.22
C GLY A 178 11.91 10.52 -2.05
N LYS A 179 10.71 10.12 -1.60
CA LYS A 179 10.52 9.16 -0.49
C LYS A 179 11.35 7.89 -0.67
N THR A 180 11.14 7.16 -1.78
CA THR A 180 11.88 5.93 -2.10
C THR A 180 13.39 6.18 -2.19
N SER A 181 13.82 7.26 -2.86
CA SER A 181 15.25 7.56 -2.98
C SER A 181 15.91 7.83 -1.64
N LEU A 182 15.25 8.60 -0.76
CA LEU A 182 15.82 8.92 0.54
C LEU A 182 15.78 7.73 1.50
N SER A 183 14.68 6.95 1.51
CA SER A 183 14.59 5.74 2.35
C SER A 183 15.64 4.70 1.94
N TRP A 184 15.89 4.56 0.64
CA TRP A 184 16.93 3.68 0.15
C TRP A 184 18.33 4.16 0.49
N ALA A 185 18.61 5.46 0.34
CA ALA A 185 19.88 6.04 0.74
C ALA A 185 20.13 5.88 2.26
N CYS A 186 19.10 5.99 3.10
CA CYS A 186 19.19 5.68 4.53
C CYS A 186 19.52 4.20 4.75
N ALA A 187 18.84 3.28 4.03
CA ALA A 187 19.12 1.84 4.13
C ALA A 187 20.57 1.51 3.78
N GLN A 188 21.11 2.10 2.68
CA GLN A 188 22.52 1.97 2.31
C GLN A 188 23.49 2.55 3.35
N ALA A 189 23.03 3.53 4.13
CA ALA A 189 23.78 4.12 5.24
C ALA A 189 23.63 3.33 6.57
N GLY A 190 23.04 2.13 6.54
CA GLY A 190 22.92 1.24 7.69
C GLY A 190 21.67 1.43 8.55
N TRP A 191 20.67 2.17 8.06
CA TRP A 191 19.36 2.25 8.71
C TRP A 191 18.54 0.99 8.42
N ASP A 192 17.61 0.66 9.32
CA ASP A 192 16.59 -0.36 9.06
C ASP A 192 15.57 0.19 8.05
N PHE A 193 15.38 -0.52 6.95
CA PHE A 193 14.35 -0.22 5.94
C PHE A 193 13.03 -0.91 6.28
N LEU A 194 11.90 -0.17 6.31
CA LEU A 194 10.57 -0.71 6.55
C LEU A 194 9.68 -0.70 5.31
N ALA A 195 9.63 0.40 4.59
CA ALA A 195 8.82 0.56 3.39
C ALA A 195 9.25 1.81 2.61
N ASP A 196 8.97 1.83 1.31
CA ASP A 196 9.28 2.97 0.42
C ASP A 196 8.06 3.81 0.01
N ASP A 197 6.84 3.28 0.14
CA ASP A 197 5.64 3.94 -0.41
C ASP A 197 4.45 3.97 0.55
N THR A 198 4.18 2.87 1.26
CA THR A 198 3.03 2.78 2.18
C THR A 198 3.42 2.05 3.46
N VAL A 199 3.06 2.65 4.57
CA VAL A 199 3.09 2.04 5.90
C VAL A 199 1.68 1.94 6.47
N HIS A 200 1.49 1.07 7.45
CA HIS A 200 0.20 0.83 8.08
C HIS A 200 0.30 1.05 9.59
N MET A 201 -0.39 2.06 10.09
CA MET A 201 -0.48 2.38 11.52
C MET A 201 -1.45 1.43 12.21
N LEU A 202 -0.98 0.63 13.17
CA LEU A 202 -1.79 -0.37 13.87
C LEU A 202 -2.90 0.26 14.73
N HIS A 203 -4.13 -0.26 14.62
CA HIS A 203 -5.28 0.19 15.41
C HIS A 203 -5.18 -0.25 16.86
N SER A 204 -4.74 -1.49 17.10
CA SER A 204 -4.71 -2.13 18.43
C SER A 204 -3.64 -1.58 19.38
N GLN A 205 -2.71 -0.77 18.89
CA GLN A 205 -1.62 -0.23 19.68
C GLN A 205 -1.91 1.19 20.16
N GLN A 206 -1.64 1.46 21.45
CA GLN A 206 -1.70 2.83 21.98
C GLN A 206 -0.48 3.68 21.53
N ARG A 207 0.59 3.02 21.11
CA ARG A 207 1.82 3.64 20.60
C ARG A 207 1.70 3.90 19.10
N ARG A 208 2.58 4.74 18.57
CA ARG A 208 2.70 5.02 17.14
C ARG A 208 3.47 3.92 16.40
N ILE A 209 2.96 2.69 16.43
CA ILE A 209 3.59 1.56 15.75
C ILE A 209 3.05 1.48 14.32
N VAL A 210 3.97 1.48 13.37
CA VAL A 210 3.70 1.23 11.96
C VAL A 210 4.33 -0.08 11.52
N ILE A 211 3.71 -0.73 10.56
CA ILE A 211 4.23 -1.89 9.84
C ILE A 211 4.36 -1.56 8.35
N GLY A 212 5.26 -2.23 7.66
CA GLY A 212 5.51 -2.00 6.24
C GLY A 212 5.95 -3.25 5.51
N ASN A 213 5.96 -3.19 4.18
CA ASN A 213 6.55 -4.23 3.35
C ASN A 213 8.04 -3.93 3.18
N SER A 214 8.87 -4.56 4.02
CA SER A 214 10.32 -4.41 3.98
C SER A 214 11.03 -5.38 3.03
N HIS A 215 10.27 -6.26 2.35
CA HIS A 215 10.84 -7.32 1.51
C HIS A 215 11.20 -6.86 0.09
N GLN A 216 10.75 -5.68 -0.30
CA GLN A 216 11.06 -5.11 -1.62
C GLN A 216 11.10 -3.60 -1.57
N VAL A 217 11.82 -2.99 -2.50
CA VAL A 217 11.80 -1.55 -2.79
C VAL A 217 11.39 -1.34 -4.25
N ARG A 218 10.62 -0.29 -4.49
CA ARG A 218 10.06 0.03 -5.80
C ARG A 218 10.57 1.35 -6.33
N PHE A 219 11.45 1.28 -7.30
CA PHE A 219 12.05 2.46 -7.92
C PHE A 219 11.29 2.92 -9.16
N ARG A 220 11.36 4.21 -9.43
CA ARG A 220 11.12 4.76 -10.77
C ARG A 220 12.31 4.46 -11.67
N PRO A 221 12.13 4.34 -13.00
CA PRO A 221 13.25 4.13 -13.93
C PRO A 221 14.36 5.16 -13.80
N THR A 222 13.99 6.43 -13.52
CA THR A 222 14.96 7.52 -13.32
C THR A 222 15.83 7.37 -12.07
N ALA A 223 15.51 6.44 -11.17
CA ALA A 223 16.32 6.20 -9.98
C ALA A 223 17.69 5.58 -10.30
N ALA A 224 17.85 4.97 -11.48
CA ALA A 224 19.15 4.46 -11.95
C ALA A 224 20.22 5.56 -12.08
N GLU A 225 19.82 6.82 -12.27
CA GLU A 225 20.72 7.98 -12.27
C GLU A 225 21.32 8.25 -10.88
N LEU A 226 20.61 7.86 -9.82
CA LEU A 226 21.01 8.05 -8.41
C LEU A 226 21.65 6.78 -7.82
N PHE A 227 21.24 5.63 -8.31
CA PHE A 227 21.61 4.30 -7.82
C PHE A 227 22.06 3.43 -9.00
N PRO A 228 23.34 3.51 -9.41
CA PRO A 228 23.86 2.76 -10.56
C PRO A 228 23.70 1.25 -10.43
N GLU A 229 23.60 0.73 -9.20
CA GLU A 229 23.41 -0.70 -8.93
C GLU A 229 22.07 -1.25 -9.42
N ILE A 230 21.07 -0.39 -9.64
CA ILE A 230 19.79 -0.79 -10.23
C ILE A 230 19.74 -0.59 -11.75
N ALA A 231 20.82 -0.07 -12.35
CA ALA A 231 20.89 0.11 -13.79
C ALA A 231 20.84 -1.25 -14.49
N GLY A 232 19.96 -1.38 -15.48
CA GLY A 232 19.75 -2.63 -16.21
C GLY A 232 18.83 -3.64 -15.53
N ALA A 233 18.31 -3.35 -14.33
CA ALA A 233 17.27 -4.16 -13.72
C ALA A 233 15.98 -4.14 -14.56
N ALA A 234 15.31 -5.28 -14.64
CA ALA A 234 14.10 -5.42 -15.45
C ALA A 234 12.97 -4.53 -14.94
N MET A 235 12.24 -3.94 -15.86
CA MET A 235 11.00 -3.25 -15.56
C MET A 235 9.93 -4.26 -15.13
N THR A 236 9.30 -4.04 -13.99
CA THR A 236 8.16 -4.86 -13.56
C THR A 236 6.94 -4.46 -14.40
N PRO A 237 6.30 -5.41 -15.09
CA PRO A 237 5.06 -5.15 -15.79
C PRO A 237 4.01 -4.61 -14.83
N ARG A 238 3.38 -3.50 -15.21
CA ARG A 238 2.30 -2.91 -14.42
C ARG A 238 1.12 -2.57 -15.30
N HIS A 239 -0.01 -3.13 -14.91
CA HIS A 239 -1.30 -2.80 -15.51
C HIS A 239 -1.85 -1.49 -14.93
N PHE A 240 -1.44 -1.14 -13.72
CA PHE A 240 -1.87 0.07 -13.00
C PHE A 240 -0.67 0.87 -12.51
N GLY A 241 -0.83 2.19 -12.56
CA GLY A 241 0.18 3.11 -12.04
C GLY A 241 1.34 3.33 -13.00
N LYS A 242 2.43 3.83 -12.45
CA LYS A 242 3.62 4.20 -13.25
C LYS A 242 4.60 3.03 -13.32
N PRO A 243 5.33 2.88 -14.43
CA PRO A 243 6.37 1.88 -14.56
C PRO A 243 7.34 1.91 -13.38
N SER A 244 7.76 0.74 -12.91
CA SER A 244 8.66 0.61 -11.77
C SER A 244 9.66 -0.54 -11.96
N ILE A 245 10.78 -0.42 -11.24
CA ILE A 245 11.76 -1.49 -11.06
C ILE A 245 11.55 -1.98 -9.61
N GLU A 246 11.18 -3.24 -9.43
CA GLU A 246 10.99 -3.83 -8.10
C GLU A 246 12.19 -4.70 -7.77
N ILE A 247 12.84 -4.42 -6.64
CA ILE A 247 14.04 -5.13 -6.19
C ILE A 247 13.75 -5.74 -4.82
N PRO A 248 13.94 -7.06 -4.64
CA PRO A 248 13.92 -7.69 -3.33
C PRO A 248 14.99 -7.09 -2.42
N THR A 249 14.65 -6.81 -1.17
CA THR A 249 15.62 -6.31 -0.17
C THR A 249 16.43 -7.44 0.47
N ALA A 250 15.93 -8.66 0.47
CA ALA A 250 16.65 -9.84 0.93
C ALA A 250 17.00 -10.75 -0.27
N PRO A 251 18.17 -11.33 -0.34
CA PRO A 251 19.30 -11.24 0.59
C PRO A 251 20.36 -10.19 0.17
N MET A 252 20.04 -8.90 0.29
CA MET A 252 21.04 -7.87 0.01
C MET A 252 22.00 -7.71 1.19
N ALA A 253 23.27 -7.95 0.98
CA ALA A 253 24.30 -8.03 2.02
C ALA A 253 24.46 -6.77 2.91
N ASN A 254 23.97 -5.62 2.45
CA ASN A 254 24.18 -4.32 3.11
C ASN A 254 22.89 -3.58 3.46
N VAL A 255 21.72 -4.26 3.43
CA VAL A 255 20.44 -3.64 3.75
C VAL A 255 19.83 -4.35 4.94
N ASN A 256 19.70 -3.61 6.05
CA ASN A 256 18.93 -4.06 7.19
C ASN A 256 17.46 -3.82 6.93
N THR A 257 16.62 -4.80 7.25
CA THR A 257 15.16 -4.68 7.12
C THR A 257 14.48 -4.85 8.46
N ARG A 258 13.36 -4.16 8.63
CA ARG A 258 12.51 -4.28 9.80
C ARG A 258 11.06 -4.13 9.38
N GLU A 259 10.18 -4.99 9.85
CA GLU A 259 8.78 -4.98 9.44
C GLU A 259 7.91 -4.02 10.26
N CYS A 260 8.35 -3.61 11.46
CA CYS A 260 7.63 -2.65 12.29
C CYS A 260 8.57 -1.67 13.00
N ALA A 261 8.09 -0.45 13.24
CA ALA A 261 8.81 0.56 14.04
C ALA A 261 7.84 1.44 14.82
N HIS A 262 8.33 1.99 15.94
CA HIS A 262 7.70 3.14 16.59
C HIS A 262 8.06 4.40 15.81
N VAL A 263 7.09 5.24 15.49
CA VAL A 263 7.31 6.52 14.79
C VAL A 263 7.69 7.60 15.80
N ASP A 264 8.91 8.08 15.70
CA ASP A 264 9.45 9.16 16.54
C ASP A 264 9.36 10.51 15.83
N PHE A 265 9.47 10.53 14.50
CA PHE A 265 9.44 11.74 13.69
C PHE A 265 8.63 11.54 12.42
N ILE A 266 7.95 12.62 11.98
CA ILE A 266 7.28 12.72 10.69
C ILE A 266 7.99 13.81 9.90
N VAL A 267 8.54 13.46 8.74
CA VAL A 267 9.34 14.36 7.93
C VAL A 267 8.77 14.48 6.53
N PHE A 268 8.29 15.67 6.19
CA PHE A 268 7.86 16.02 4.84
C PHE A 268 9.06 16.44 3.98
N LEU A 269 9.14 15.92 2.76
CA LEU A 269 10.29 16.10 1.90
C LEU A 269 10.13 17.26 0.94
N SER A 270 11.14 18.13 0.88
CA SER A 270 11.25 19.26 -0.03
C SER A 270 12.62 19.26 -0.70
N ARG A 271 12.77 18.46 -1.78
CA ARG A 271 14.06 18.22 -2.45
C ARG A 271 14.54 19.35 -3.36
N ARG A 272 13.74 20.37 -3.61
CA ARG A 272 14.02 21.37 -4.67
C ARG A 272 14.70 22.66 -4.18
N LYS A 273 15.17 22.73 -2.94
CA LYS A 273 15.80 23.94 -2.41
C LYS A 273 17.32 23.81 -2.43
N PRO A 274 18.04 24.71 -3.14
CA PRO A 274 19.49 24.79 -3.08
C PRO A 274 19.97 25.09 -1.66
N GLY A 275 21.11 24.53 -1.29
CA GLY A 275 21.78 24.80 -0.02
C GLY A 275 21.94 23.55 0.84
N ALA A 276 22.46 23.75 2.07
CA ALA A 276 22.63 22.70 3.03
C ALA A 276 21.27 22.16 3.51
N ALA A 277 21.21 20.86 3.87
CA ALA A 277 20.00 20.25 4.39
C ALA A 277 19.62 20.85 5.75
N GLU A 278 18.37 21.30 5.88
CA GLU A 278 17.79 21.83 7.11
C GLU A 278 16.46 21.18 7.46
N LEU A 279 16.15 21.11 8.74
CA LEU A 279 14.85 20.69 9.26
C LEU A 279 14.14 21.91 9.85
N VAL A 280 12.92 22.17 9.40
CA VAL A 280 12.08 23.25 9.92
C VAL A 280 10.74 22.69 10.40
N PRO A 281 10.05 23.31 11.35
CA PRO A 281 8.70 22.90 11.73
C PRO A 281 7.76 22.86 10.53
N TYR A 282 6.89 21.84 10.47
CA TYR A 282 5.87 21.70 9.43
C TYR A 282 4.47 21.79 10.02
N SER A 283 3.51 22.29 9.25
CA SER A 283 2.13 22.47 9.71
C SER A 283 1.45 21.14 10.01
N ARG A 284 0.94 20.98 11.24
CA ARG A 284 0.18 19.81 11.67
C ARG A 284 -1.13 19.66 10.87
N ASP A 285 -1.78 20.75 10.52
CA ASP A 285 -3.04 20.71 9.78
C ASP A 285 -2.82 20.25 8.33
N VAL A 286 -1.73 20.70 7.70
CA VAL A 286 -1.34 20.21 6.37
C VAL A 286 -1.00 18.73 6.43
N ALA A 287 -0.23 18.30 7.43
CA ALA A 287 0.10 16.89 7.64
C ALA A 287 -1.18 16.03 7.87
N ARG A 288 -2.13 16.55 8.65
CA ARG A 288 -3.43 15.90 8.88
C ARG A 288 -4.20 15.72 7.58
N CYS A 289 -4.30 16.77 6.75
CA CYS A 289 -4.96 16.69 5.45
C CYS A 289 -4.29 15.65 4.56
N TYR A 290 -2.95 15.67 4.48
CA TYR A 290 -2.18 14.70 3.70
C TYR A 290 -2.45 13.25 4.13
N MET A 291 -2.41 12.94 5.43
CA MET A 291 -2.57 11.58 5.94
C MET A 291 -4.01 11.06 5.83
N ARG A 292 -5.00 11.95 5.71
CA ARG A 292 -6.42 11.59 5.60
C ARG A 292 -6.90 11.34 4.17
N GLN A 293 -6.12 11.64 3.15
CA GLN A 293 -6.52 11.54 1.74
C GLN A 293 -6.97 10.15 1.30
N TRP A 294 -6.46 9.11 1.95
CA TRP A 294 -6.68 7.70 1.57
C TRP A 294 -7.57 6.92 2.54
N LEU A 295 -8.23 7.61 3.47
CA LEU A 295 -9.11 6.96 4.43
C LEU A 295 -10.44 6.57 3.77
N PHE A 296 -10.84 5.31 3.95
CA PHE A 296 -12.06 4.76 3.36
C PHE A 296 -12.71 3.73 4.28
N GLY A 297 -13.97 3.37 3.99
CA GLY A 297 -14.74 2.38 4.74
C GLY A 297 -15.99 2.98 5.37
N THR A 298 -16.56 2.27 6.34
CA THR A 298 -17.75 2.73 7.08
C THR A 298 -17.43 3.97 7.93
N PRO A 299 -18.45 4.73 8.40
CA PRO A 299 -18.21 5.82 9.34
C PRO A 299 -17.42 5.39 10.58
N GLU A 300 -17.70 4.21 11.13
CA GLU A 300 -17.00 3.63 12.29
C GLU A 300 -15.54 3.34 11.94
N THR A 301 -15.28 2.71 10.80
CA THR A 301 -13.92 2.45 10.30
C THR A 301 -13.16 3.76 10.13
N LYS A 302 -13.76 4.77 9.49
CA LYS A 302 -13.14 6.08 9.34
C LYS A 302 -12.85 6.74 10.68
N SER A 303 -13.73 6.60 11.67
CA SER A 303 -13.48 7.12 13.03
C SER A 303 -12.22 6.51 13.64
N VAL A 304 -12.04 5.19 13.53
CA VAL A 304 -10.84 4.49 14.01
C VAL A 304 -9.59 4.96 13.25
N GLN A 305 -9.68 5.08 11.93
CA GLN A 305 -8.58 5.57 11.09
C GLN A 305 -8.21 7.02 11.43
N HIS A 306 -9.19 7.91 11.65
CA HIS A 306 -8.96 9.27 12.10
C HIS A 306 -8.23 9.30 13.46
N ALA A 307 -8.66 8.47 14.42
CA ALA A 307 -8.00 8.38 15.72
C ALA A 307 -6.54 7.88 15.58
N ALA A 308 -6.27 6.93 14.68
CA ALA A 308 -4.92 6.47 14.38
C ALA A 308 -4.05 7.59 13.80
N VAL A 309 -4.58 8.38 12.86
CA VAL A 309 -3.87 9.54 12.30
C VAL A 309 -3.58 10.59 13.39
N GLU A 310 -4.56 10.95 14.23
CA GLU A 310 -4.33 11.92 15.32
C GLU A 310 -3.26 11.42 16.31
N ARG A 311 -3.25 10.13 16.64
CA ARG A 311 -2.21 9.54 17.47
C ARG A 311 -0.83 9.61 16.78
N LEU A 312 -0.75 9.36 15.47
CA LEU A 312 0.49 9.48 14.72
C LEU A 312 1.01 10.93 14.74
N LEU A 313 0.13 11.91 14.55
CA LEU A 313 0.44 13.33 14.56
C LEU A 313 0.90 13.88 15.93
N THR A 314 0.90 13.08 17.00
CA THR A 314 1.55 13.48 18.27
C THR A 314 3.08 13.49 18.18
N ALA A 315 3.67 12.85 17.16
CA ALA A 315 5.10 12.96 16.87
C ALA A 315 5.47 14.38 16.39
N PRO A 316 6.72 14.83 16.57
CA PRO A 316 7.25 16.01 15.92
C PRO A 316 7.10 15.94 14.40
N ILE A 317 6.63 17.03 13.79
CA ILE A 317 6.37 17.12 12.35
C ILE A 317 7.28 18.19 11.77
N LEU A 318 8.13 17.78 10.83
CA LEU A 318 9.19 18.60 10.27
C LEU A 318 9.13 18.59 8.75
N GLU A 319 9.70 19.60 8.09
CA GLU A 319 10.02 19.62 6.67
C GLU A 319 11.54 19.50 6.52
N LEU A 320 11.99 18.52 5.75
CA LEU A 320 13.38 18.39 5.34
C LEU A 320 13.57 19.06 3.99
N ARG A 321 14.33 20.15 3.98
CA ARG A 321 14.74 20.89 2.78
C ARG A 321 16.13 20.47 2.42
N TYR A 322 16.32 19.85 1.25
CA TYR A 322 17.62 19.31 0.84
C TYR A 322 17.73 19.24 -0.68
N GLU A 323 18.97 19.24 -1.15
CA GLU A 323 19.33 19.12 -2.56
C GLU A 323 19.90 17.73 -2.86
N ARG A 324 20.89 17.29 -2.06
CA ARG A 324 21.63 16.04 -2.25
C ARG A 324 21.19 14.99 -1.23
N LEU A 325 21.04 13.73 -1.68
CA LEU A 325 20.58 12.64 -0.82
C LEU A 325 21.43 12.45 0.44
N HIS A 326 22.76 12.46 0.32
CA HIS A 326 23.66 12.27 1.46
C HIS A 326 23.46 13.36 2.53
N TRP A 327 23.23 14.63 2.16
CA TRP A 327 22.91 15.69 3.12
C TRP A 327 21.57 15.42 3.83
N GLY A 328 20.59 14.88 3.09
CA GLY A 328 19.32 14.47 3.69
C GLY A 328 19.50 13.35 4.71
N VAL A 329 20.31 12.34 4.39
CA VAL A 329 20.63 11.23 5.30
C VAL A 329 21.34 11.73 6.55
N GLU A 330 22.41 12.51 6.40
CA GLU A 330 23.17 13.09 7.52
C GLU A 330 22.27 13.93 8.43
N ARG A 331 21.37 14.73 7.85
CA ARG A 331 20.46 15.56 8.66
C ARG A 331 19.42 14.74 9.42
N LEU A 332 18.89 13.67 8.82
CA LEU A 332 18.01 12.73 9.51
C LEU A 332 18.73 11.96 10.60
N GLU A 333 19.99 11.57 10.37
CA GLU A 333 20.80 10.89 11.37
C GLU A 333 21.02 11.78 12.60
N HIS A 334 21.35 13.06 12.39
CA HIS A 334 21.47 14.04 13.44
C HIS A 334 20.17 14.22 14.23
N LEU A 335 19.03 14.34 13.51
CA LEU A 335 17.70 14.40 14.15
C LEU A 335 17.44 13.19 15.05
N VAL A 336 17.73 11.98 14.56
CA VAL A 336 17.47 10.75 15.32
C VAL A 336 18.41 10.64 16.53
N ARG A 337 19.69 11.01 16.40
CA ARG A 337 20.68 10.92 17.48
C ARG A 337 20.47 11.98 18.56
N GLU A 338 20.17 13.21 18.17
CA GLU A 338 20.15 14.36 19.08
C GLU A 338 18.73 14.89 19.38
N GLY A 339 17.73 14.50 18.60
CA GLY A 339 16.36 14.96 18.77
C GLY A 339 16.11 16.38 18.25
N LYS A 340 17.01 16.90 17.41
CA LYS A 340 16.98 18.29 16.93
C LYS A 340 17.14 18.40 15.42
#